data_7c1b5f0835b4f61cc3d6a43ca8c20c4c
#
_entry.id   7c1b5f0835b4f61cc3d6a43ca8c20c4c
#
_cell.length_a   1.000
_cell.length_b   1.000
_cell.length_c   1.000
_cell.angle_alpha   90.00
_cell.angle_beta   90.00
_cell.angle_gamma   90.00
#
_symmetry.space_group_name_H-M   'P 1'
#
loop_
_entity.id
_entity.type
_entity.pdbx_description
1 polymer ?
#
loop_
_entity_poly.entity_id
_entity_poly.type
_entity_poly.pdbx_seq_one_letter_code
_entity_poly.pdbx_strand_id
1 'polypeptide(L)'
;MKTLVTANDVRDSHVRGETRLVAPRSRSIITPEAREVAEALGLVLVEDDTVSAPAGDEKTERQRIREAIIAELPEGQFTESLVAQLLEKVMKEREAVGGEVTPAFTSVTGKGGIKVVTGSSVSFGRFAGAEPHSVGLTDLITAEDGSSMAAGFMQWENAFFPWTLNYDEIDMVLEGELHVRHEGETMVAKAGDVMFIPKGSAIEFGTPSSVRFLYVAWPANWQAC
;
A
#
# COMPACT_ATOMS: atom_id res chain seq x y z
N MET A 1 20.81 -16.69 -4.80
CA MET A 1 22.27 -16.68 -4.67
C MET A 1 22.58 -15.91 -3.40
N LYS A 2 23.43 -16.40 -2.49
CA LYS A 2 23.75 -15.67 -1.26
C LYS A 2 24.84 -14.65 -1.52
N THR A 3 24.72 -13.47 -0.94
CA THR A 3 25.73 -12.40 -1.01
C THR A 3 26.84 -12.71 0.00
N LEU A 4 28.10 -12.59 -0.44
CA LEU A 4 29.25 -12.76 0.44
C LEU A 4 29.53 -11.42 1.15
N VAL A 5 29.60 -11.44 2.48
CA VAL A 5 29.98 -10.28 3.30
C VAL A 5 31.43 -10.48 3.73
N THR A 6 32.30 -9.58 3.30
CA THR A 6 33.73 -9.61 3.50
C THR A 6 34.20 -8.60 4.55
N ALA A 7 35.46 -8.70 4.99
CA ALA A 7 36.07 -7.72 5.88
C ALA A 7 36.07 -6.29 5.31
N ASN A 8 36.14 -6.14 3.97
CA ASN A 8 36.10 -4.83 3.34
C ASN A 8 34.69 -4.21 3.44
N ASP A 9 33.62 -5.01 3.27
CA ASP A 9 32.25 -4.53 3.42
C ASP A 9 32.01 -3.99 4.85
N VAL A 10 32.59 -4.66 5.86
CA VAL A 10 32.53 -4.21 7.26
C VAL A 10 33.30 -2.91 7.46
N ARG A 11 34.51 -2.76 6.89
CA ARG A 11 35.27 -1.51 6.98
C ARG A 11 34.56 -0.36 6.30
N ASP A 12 33.99 -0.60 5.13
CA ASP A 12 33.25 0.40 4.36
C ASP A 12 31.97 0.86 5.11
N SER A 13 31.28 -0.06 5.78
CA SER A 13 30.14 0.28 6.64
C SER A 13 30.59 1.12 7.84
N HIS A 14 31.72 0.78 8.46
CA HIS A 14 32.26 1.57 9.57
C HIS A 14 32.68 2.99 9.13
N VAL A 15 33.31 3.14 7.96
CA VAL A 15 33.68 4.45 7.39
C VAL A 15 32.45 5.31 7.10
N ARG A 16 31.32 4.71 6.75
CA ARG A 16 30.01 5.39 6.58
C ARG A 16 29.36 5.77 7.92
N GLY A 17 29.96 5.41 9.05
CA GLY A 17 29.42 5.69 10.38
C GLY A 17 28.32 4.72 10.82
N GLU A 18 28.18 3.60 10.14
CA GLU A 18 27.23 2.57 10.53
C GLU A 18 27.74 1.80 11.75
N THR A 19 26.86 1.59 12.72
CA THR A 19 27.17 0.79 13.93
C THR A 19 26.67 -0.65 13.82
N ARG A 20 25.90 -0.96 12.76
CA ARG A 20 25.27 -2.25 12.52
C ARG A 20 25.32 -2.58 11.02
N LEU A 21 25.63 -3.84 10.68
CA LEU A 21 25.57 -4.36 9.31
C LEU A 21 24.59 -5.54 9.29
N VAL A 22 23.51 -5.39 8.51
CA VAL A 22 22.47 -6.43 8.39
C VAL A 22 22.88 -7.44 7.33
N ALA A 23 23.07 -8.69 7.73
CA ALA A 23 23.50 -9.80 6.90
C ALA A 23 22.68 -11.08 7.20
N PRO A 24 21.40 -11.17 6.81
CA PRO A 24 20.52 -12.29 7.12
C PRO A 24 21.09 -13.63 6.66
N ARG A 25 21.03 -14.66 7.50
CA ARG A 25 21.59 -16.00 7.21
C ARG A 25 20.98 -16.65 5.96
N SER A 26 19.73 -16.33 5.65
CA SER A 26 19.06 -16.83 4.44
C SER A 26 19.66 -16.29 3.15
N ARG A 27 20.20 -15.06 3.17
CA ARG A 27 20.66 -14.30 1.98
C ARG A 27 22.15 -13.98 1.99
N SER A 28 22.86 -14.16 3.09
CA SER A 28 24.26 -13.75 3.24
C SER A 28 25.13 -14.89 3.74
N ILE A 29 26.42 -14.83 3.41
CA ILE A 29 27.50 -15.64 3.97
C ILE A 29 28.54 -14.66 4.49
N ILE A 30 28.77 -14.64 5.81
CA ILE A 30 29.75 -13.76 6.44
C ILE A 30 31.05 -14.52 6.58
N THR A 31 32.14 -13.94 6.05
CA THR A 31 33.47 -14.57 6.20
C THR A 31 33.97 -14.50 7.64
N PRO A 32 34.82 -15.46 8.09
CA PRO A 32 35.40 -15.39 9.43
C PRO A 32 36.12 -14.07 9.69
N GLU A 33 36.90 -13.59 8.72
CA GLU A 33 37.64 -12.33 8.81
C GLU A 33 36.68 -11.11 8.95
N ALA A 34 35.51 -11.13 8.30
CA ALA A 34 34.52 -10.08 8.46
C ALA A 34 33.98 -10.01 9.90
N ARG A 35 33.84 -11.14 10.58
CA ARG A 35 33.42 -11.19 11.99
C ARG A 35 34.48 -10.58 12.92
N GLU A 36 35.75 -10.95 12.70
CA GLU A 36 36.86 -10.42 13.49
C GLU A 36 37.01 -8.91 13.32
N VAL A 37 36.87 -8.40 12.08
CA VAL A 37 36.92 -6.96 11.80
C VAL A 37 35.71 -6.23 12.39
N ALA A 38 34.53 -6.81 12.35
CA ALA A 38 33.32 -6.23 12.95
C ALA A 38 33.47 -6.08 14.46
N GLU A 39 33.97 -7.12 15.13
CA GLU A 39 34.26 -7.13 16.57
C GLU A 39 35.33 -6.07 16.93
N ALA A 40 36.43 -6.00 16.16
CA ALA A 40 37.49 -5.02 16.35
C ALA A 40 37.04 -3.56 16.16
N LEU A 41 36.09 -3.32 15.29
CA LEU A 41 35.52 -1.98 14.99
C LEU A 41 34.27 -1.65 15.82
N GLY A 42 33.81 -2.58 16.68
CA GLY A 42 32.58 -2.40 17.46
C GLY A 42 31.30 -2.37 16.61
N LEU A 43 31.32 -2.95 15.41
CA LEU A 43 30.20 -3.00 14.50
C LEU A 43 29.40 -4.30 14.73
N VAL A 44 28.09 -4.17 14.95
CA VAL A 44 27.20 -5.30 15.23
C VAL A 44 26.75 -5.95 13.92
N LEU A 45 27.08 -7.24 13.72
CA LEU A 45 26.55 -8.04 12.61
C LEU A 45 25.18 -8.61 13.00
N VAL A 46 24.14 -8.20 12.27
CA VAL A 46 22.75 -8.66 12.50
C VAL A 46 22.45 -9.77 11.50
N GLU A 47 22.46 -11.02 11.99
CA GLU A 47 22.26 -12.23 11.19
C GLU A 47 20.83 -12.77 11.24
N ASP A 48 19.93 -12.07 11.93
CA ASP A 48 18.53 -12.48 12.10
C ASP A 48 17.73 -12.27 10.82
N ASP A 49 17.04 -13.30 10.38
CA ASP A 49 16.20 -13.27 9.18
C ASP A 49 14.88 -12.49 9.38
N THR A 50 14.55 -12.13 10.62
CA THR A 50 13.37 -11.32 10.98
C THR A 50 13.64 -9.81 10.95
N VAL A 51 14.92 -9.40 10.86
CA VAL A 51 15.27 -7.98 10.81
C VAL A 51 15.33 -7.54 9.35
N SER A 52 14.27 -6.86 8.90
CA SER A 52 14.31 -6.03 7.70
C SER A 52 15.42 -4.98 7.82
N ALA A 53 16.00 -4.59 6.68
CA ALA A 53 17.02 -3.54 6.61
C ALA A 53 16.63 -2.30 7.44
N PRO A 54 17.60 -1.56 7.98
CA PRO A 54 17.32 -0.40 8.83
C PRO A 54 16.40 0.56 8.13
N ALA A 55 15.44 1.09 8.88
CA ALA A 55 14.57 2.19 8.46
C ALA A 55 15.43 3.24 7.77
N GLY A 56 15.09 3.55 6.52
CA GLY A 56 15.79 4.55 5.75
C GLY A 56 15.87 5.84 6.55
N ASP A 57 17.07 6.40 6.58
CA ASP A 57 17.44 7.61 7.28
C ASP A 57 16.27 8.62 7.20
N GLU A 58 15.75 9.07 8.32
CA GLU A 58 14.63 10.02 8.44
C GLU A 58 14.89 11.30 7.60
N LYS A 59 16.16 11.66 7.45
CA LYS A 59 16.63 12.71 6.51
C LYS A 59 16.35 12.36 5.05
N THR A 60 16.57 11.13 4.64
CA THR A 60 16.38 10.67 3.25
C THR A 60 14.90 10.57 2.91
N GLU A 61 14.07 10.20 3.87
CA GLU A 61 12.62 10.11 3.70
C GLU A 61 11.99 11.51 3.64
N ARG A 62 12.36 12.43 4.54
CA ARG A 62 11.92 13.82 4.47
C ARG A 62 12.30 14.47 3.13
N GLN A 63 13.45 14.11 2.58
CA GLN A 63 13.89 14.62 1.30
C GLN A 63 13.07 14.10 0.13
N ARG A 64 12.71 12.82 0.14
CA ARG A 64 11.80 12.22 -0.86
C ARG A 64 10.39 12.82 -0.81
N ILE A 65 9.83 13.01 0.39
CA ILE A 65 8.52 13.64 0.57
C ILE A 65 8.58 15.11 0.08
N ARG A 66 9.65 15.83 0.38
CA ARG A 66 9.86 17.19 -0.10
C ARG A 66 9.90 17.27 -1.62
N GLU A 67 10.63 16.36 -2.27
CA GLU A 67 10.72 16.28 -3.74
C GLU A 67 9.36 15.95 -4.37
N ALA A 68 8.60 15.04 -3.77
CA ALA A 68 7.25 14.71 -4.22
C ALA A 68 6.29 15.90 -4.09
N ILE A 69 6.32 16.63 -2.96
CA ILE A 69 5.53 17.86 -2.78
C ILE A 69 5.87 18.90 -3.86
N ILE A 70 7.14 19.07 -4.17
CA ILE A 70 7.59 20.03 -5.20
C ILE A 70 7.11 19.62 -6.58
N ALA A 71 7.11 18.33 -6.90
CA ALA A 71 6.66 17.80 -8.18
C ALA A 71 5.15 17.98 -8.44
N GLU A 72 4.34 18.00 -7.37
CA GLU A 72 2.88 18.17 -7.43
C GLU A 72 2.42 19.63 -7.40
N LEU A 73 3.33 20.57 -7.06
CA LEU A 73 2.97 21.98 -7.00
C LEU A 73 2.96 22.63 -8.40
N PRO A 74 1.91 23.39 -8.77
CA PRO A 74 1.86 24.11 -10.03
C PRO A 74 3.02 25.10 -10.19
N GLU A 75 3.51 25.27 -11.43
CA GLU A 75 4.55 26.23 -11.73
C GLU A 75 4.15 27.65 -11.27
N GLY A 76 5.03 28.31 -10.50
CA GLY A 76 4.82 29.65 -9.98
C GLY A 76 4.22 29.74 -8.57
N GLN A 77 3.82 28.65 -7.95
CA GLN A 77 3.35 28.61 -6.54
C GLN A 77 4.42 28.07 -5.57
N PHE A 78 5.61 27.83 -6.06
CA PHE A 78 6.72 27.33 -5.26
C PHE A 78 7.26 28.42 -4.32
N THR A 79 7.10 28.22 -3.02
CA THR A 79 7.85 28.95 -1.98
C THR A 79 8.40 27.97 -0.97
N GLU A 80 9.62 28.17 -0.51
CA GLU A 80 10.24 27.31 0.52
C GLU A 80 9.36 27.21 1.79
N SER A 81 8.66 28.29 2.13
CA SER A 81 7.75 28.33 3.27
C SER A 81 6.54 27.40 3.08
N LEU A 82 5.96 27.38 1.89
CA LEU A 82 4.82 26.49 1.58
C LEU A 82 5.23 25.02 1.61
N VAL A 83 6.38 24.70 0.99
CA VAL A 83 6.92 23.34 0.99
C VAL A 83 7.24 22.88 2.41
N ALA A 84 7.82 23.75 3.24
CA ALA A 84 8.10 23.44 4.63
C ALA A 84 6.81 23.19 5.44
N GLN A 85 5.78 24.02 5.26
CA GLN A 85 4.48 23.82 5.92
C GLN A 85 3.79 22.52 5.50
N LEU A 86 3.80 22.20 4.20
CA LEU A 86 3.23 20.95 3.69
C LEU A 86 4.02 19.74 4.20
N LEU A 87 5.34 19.82 4.20
CA LEU A 87 6.20 18.77 4.74
C LEU A 87 5.93 18.53 6.23
N GLU A 88 5.87 19.58 7.04
CA GLU A 88 5.55 19.48 8.48
C GLU A 88 4.14 18.91 8.70
N LYS A 89 3.16 19.30 7.88
CA LYS A 89 1.81 18.77 7.94
C LYS A 89 1.79 17.27 7.66
N VAL A 90 2.42 16.82 6.57
CA VAL A 90 2.51 15.40 6.20
C VAL A 90 3.26 14.61 7.28
N MET A 91 4.37 15.13 7.80
CA MET A 91 5.12 14.46 8.87
C MET A 91 4.30 14.35 10.16
N LYS A 92 3.58 15.40 10.54
CA LYS A 92 2.72 15.44 11.73
C LYS A 92 1.50 14.51 11.59
N GLU A 93 0.90 14.43 10.42
CA GLU A 93 -0.18 13.48 10.14
C GLU A 93 0.33 12.03 10.22
N ARG A 94 1.54 11.76 9.76
CA ARG A 94 2.20 10.45 9.92
C ARG A 94 2.55 10.13 11.37
N GLU A 95 3.06 11.09 12.14
CA GLU A 95 3.31 10.93 13.58
C GLU A 95 2.03 10.72 14.37
N ALA A 96 0.95 11.40 14.00
CA ALA A 96 -0.37 11.23 14.65
C ALA A 96 -1.01 9.86 14.32
N VAL A 97 -0.65 9.25 13.21
CA VAL A 97 -0.98 7.86 12.85
C VAL A 97 0.02 6.87 13.47
N GLY A 98 0.94 7.35 14.30
CA GLY A 98 1.99 6.72 15.08
C GLY A 98 2.05 5.20 15.08
N GLY A 99 2.69 4.62 14.07
CA GLY A 99 2.98 3.21 13.94
C GLY A 99 3.75 2.98 12.63
N GLU A 100 4.67 2.02 12.63
CA GLU A 100 5.14 1.36 11.42
C GLU A 100 4.00 1.34 10.41
N VAL A 101 4.18 1.91 9.21
CA VAL A 101 3.18 1.77 8.13
C VAL A 101 3.16 0.29 7.78
N THR A 102 2.34 -0.45 8.51
CA THR A 102 2.07 -1.84 8.19
C THR A 102 1.38 -1.78 6.83
N PRO A 103 1.95 -2.39 5.78
CA PRO A 103 1.30 -2.38 4.48
C PRO A 103 -0.13 -2.92 4.62
N ALA A 104 -1.07 -2.31 3.91
CA ALA A 104 -2.48 -2.69 3.98
C ALA A 104 -2.72 -4.17 3.67
N PHE A 105 -1.76 -4.82 3.04
CA PHE A 105 -1.78 -6.26 2.74
C PHE A 105 -0.36 -6.80 2.47
N THR A 106 -0.22 -8.11 2.56
CA THR A 106 0.99 -8.83 2.14
C THR A 106 0.88 -9.22 0.68
N SER A 107 1.91 -8.94 -0.12
CA SER A 107 1.98 -9.37 -1.50
C SER A 107 3.38 -9.82 -1.90
N VAL A 108 3.44 -10.63 -2.96
CA VAL A 108 4.69 -11.06 -3.59
C VAL A 108 4.58 -10.81 -5.09
N THR A 109 5.57 -10.11 -5.64
CA THR A 109 5.66 -9.88 -7.07
C THR A 109 6.83 -10.69 -7.64
N GLY A 110 6.52 -11.59 -8.56
CA GLY A 110 7.48 -12.44 -9.25
C GLY A 110 8.12 -11.75 -10.46
N LYS A 111 8.99 -12.50 -11.17
CA LYS A 111 9.54 -12.05 -12.43
C LYS A 111 8.42 -11.84 -13.46
N GLY A 112 8.53 -10.77 -14.26
CA GLY A 112 7.51 -10.42 -15.25
C GLY A 112 6.26 -9.71 -14.69
N GLY A 113 6.29 -9.25 -13.42
CA GLY A 113 5.24 -8.43 -12.84
C GLY A 113 4.02 -9.21 -12.33
N ILE A 114 4.09 -10.55 -12.29
CA ILE A 114 2.99 -11.36 -11.71
C ILE A 114 2.95 -11.12 -10.21
N LYS A 115 1.85 -10.53 -9.71
CA LYS A 115 1.63 -10.17 -8.31
C LYS A 115 0.59 -11.08 -7.68
N VAL A 116 0.91 -11.60 -6.50
CA VAL A 116 -0.03 -12.35 -5.65
C VAL A 116 -0.24 -11.56 -4.37
N VAL A 117 -1.49 -11.27 -4.06
CA VAL A 117 -1.91 -10.64 -2.80
C VAL A 117 -2.52 -11.70 -1.90
N THR A 118 -2.08 -11.76 -0.64
CA THR A 118 -2.68 -12.64 0.37
C THR A 118 -3.97 -12.01 0.87
N GLY A 119 -5.12 -12.45 0.37
CA GLY A 119 -6.42 -11.83 0.65
C GLY A 119 -6.81 -11.80 2.14
N SER A 120 -6.35 -12.77 2.95
CA SER A 120 -6.57 -12.81 4.40
C SER A 120 -5.72 -11.78 5.18
N SER A 121 -4.71 -11.19 4.56
CA SER A 121 -3.87 -10.17 5.19
C SER A 121 -4.36 -8.74 4.95
N VAL A 122 -5.44 -8.57 4.15
CA VAL A 122 -5.92 -7.26 3.75
C VAL A 122 -6.59 -6.56 4.94
N SER A 123 -6.07 -5.40 5.28
CA SER A 123 -6.69 -4.44 6.20
C SER A 123 -7.37 -3.33 5.39
N PHE A 124 -8.53 -2.89 5.85
CA PHE A 124 -9.36 -1.95 5.11
C PHE A 124 -9.15 -0.51 5.59
N GLY A 125 -8.92 0.39 4.62
CA GLY A 125 -9.05 1.82 4.82
C GLY A 125 -10.52 2.25 4.79
N ARG A 126 -10.84 3.43 5.32
CA ARG A 126 -12.19 4.00 5.26
C ARG A 126 -12.43 4.61 3.88
N PHE A 127 -13.53 4.24 3.24
CA PHE A 127 -13.97 4.83 1.99
C PHE A 127 -14.78 6.11 2.25
N ALA A 128 -14.20 7.27 1.97
CA ALA A 128 -14.84 8.56 2.23
C ALA A 128 -16.07 8.81 1.34
N GLY A 129 -16.19 8.16 0.19
CA GLY A 129 -17.34 8.28 -0.72
C GLY A 129 -18.66 7.74 -0.17
N ALA A 130 -18.62 6.99 0.93
CA ALA A 130 -19.79 6.41 1.57
C ALA A 130 -20.19 7.08 2.90
N GLU A 131 -19.62 8.23 3.24
CA GLU A 131 -19.96 8.90 4.51
C GLU A 131 -21.46 9.20 4.62
N PRO A 132 -22.08 9.04 5.84
CA PRO A 132 -21.45 8.74 7.12
C PRO A 132 -21.22 7.25 7.42
N HIS A 133 -21.44 6.35 6.47
CA HIS A 133 -21.34 4.91 6.66
C HIS A 133 -19.89 4.43 6.79
N SER A 134 -19.70 3.36 7.56
CA SER A 134 -18.39 2.70 7.72
C SER A 134 -18.20 1.67 6.60
N VAL A 135 -17.70 2.14 5.46
CA VAL A 135 -17.35 1.29 4.32
C VAL A 135 -15.84 1.14 4.27
N GLY A 136 -15.37 -0.09 4.23
CA GLY A 136 -13.96 -0.43 4.05
C GLY A 136 -13.64 -0.62 2.57
N LEU A 137 -12.51 -0.04 2.13
CA LEU A 137 -11.97 -0.22 0.80
C LEU A 137 -10.45 -0.38 0.87
N THR A 138 -9.89 -1.24 0.03
CA THR A 138 -8.45 -1.35 -0.17
C THR A 138 -8.16 -1.73 -1.61
N ASP A 139 -7.46 -0.85 -2.31
CA ASP A 139 -6.93 -1.13 -3.65
C ASP A 139 -5.78 -2.14 -3.54
N LEU A 140 -5.83 -3.23 -4.30
CA LEU A 140 -4.84 -4.30 -4.32
C LEU A 140 -3.96 -4.26 -5.56
N ILE A 141 -4.55 -3.91 -6.69
CA ILE A 141 -3.91 -3.70 -7.99
C ILE A 141 -4.26 -2.29 -8.45
N THR A 142 -3.26 -1.53 -8.85
CA THR A 142 -3.39 -0.13 -9.25
C THR A 142 -2.59 0.18 -10.51
N ALA A 143 -2.64 1.41 -10.97
CA ALA A 143 -1.80 1.90 -12.06
C ALA A 143 -0.29 1.79 -11.74
N GLU A 144 0.09 1.81 -10.47
CA GLU A 144 1.49 1.64 -10.02
C GLU A 144 2.04 0.24 -10.33
N ASP A 145 1.16 -0.76 -10.43
CA ASP A 145 1.51 -2.11 -10.89
C ASP A 145 1.67 -2.20 -12.42
N GLY A 146 1.52 -1.08 -13.15
CA GLY A 146 1.51 -1.04 -14.62
C GLY A 146 0.21 -1.58 -15.21
N SER A 147 -0.86 -1.71 -14.42
CA SER A 147 -2.15 -2.24 -14.84
C SER A 147 -3.02 -1.14 -15.48
N SER A 148 -3.78 -1.52 -16.50
CA SER A 148 -4.85 -0.67 -17.07
C SER A 148 -6.16 -0.73 -16.27
N MET A 149 -6.27 -1.68 -15.34
CA MET A 149 -7.42 -1.89 -14.46
C MET A 149 -6.99 -1.75 -13.00
N ALA A 150 -7.89 -1.26 -12.14
CA ALA A 150 -7.74 -1.41 -10.70
C ALA A 150 -8.49 -2.65 -10.22
N ALA A 151 -8.04 -3.24 -9.13
CA ALA A 151 -8.79 -4.25 -8.41
C ALA A 151 -8.57 -4.09 -6.91
N GLY A 152 -9.60 -4.32 -6.12
CA GLY A 152 -9.52 -4.21 -4.69
C GLY A 152 -10.64 -4.93 -3.97
N PHE A 153 -10.62 -4.85 -2.66
CA PHE A 153 -11.71 -5.35 -1.83
C PHE A 153 -12.51 -4.21 -1.24
N MET A 154 -13.82 -4.40 -1.20
CA MET A 154 -14.74 -3.60 -0.38
C MET A 154 -15.50 -4.47 0.59
N GLN A 155 -15.85 -3.90 1.75
CA GLN A 155 -16.71 -4.53 2.73
C GLN A 155 -17.47 -3.51 3.58
N TRP A 156 -18.68 -3.85 3.97
CA TRP A 156 -19.46 -3.10 4.97
C TRP A 156 -20.62 -3.95 5.52
N GLU A 157 -21.32 -3.39 6.48
CA GLU A 157 -22.49 -4.00 7.11
C GLU A 157 -23.64 -2.98 7.19
N ASN A 158 -24.88 -3.44 7.01
CA ASN A 158 -26.13 -2.73 7.29
C ASN A 158 -26.15 -1.28 6.77
N ALA A 159 -25.69 -1.05 5.54
CA ALA A 159 -25.69 0.28 4.96
C ALA A 159 -26.05 0.27 3.49
N PHE A 160 -26.62 1.40 3.05
CA PHE A 160 -26.89 1.72 1.66
C PHE A 160 -26.41 3.16 1.40
N PHE A 161 -25.70 3.39 0.31
CA PHE A 161 -25.16 4.70 -0.03
C PHE A 161 -25.18 4.94 -1.55
N PRO A 162 -25.45 6.18 -1.99
CA PRO A 162 -25.47 6.51 -3.42
C PRO A 162 -24.04 6.54 -3.98
N TRP A 163 -23.90 6.06 -5.20
CA TRP A 163 -22.65 6.14 -5.94
C TRP A 163 -22.92 6.30 -7.44
N THR A 164 -22.09 7.10 -8.13
CA THR A 164 -22.14 7.21 -9.59
C THR A 164 -20.83 6.69 -10.15
N LEU A 165 -20.91 5.66 -10.97
CA LEU A 165 -19.74 5.09 -11.63
C LEU A 165 -19.45 5.86 -12.92
N ASN A 166 -18.32 6.55 -12.97
CA ASN A 166 -17.80 7.13 -14.21
C ASN A 166 -16.84 6.18 -14.94
N TYR A 167 -16.91 4.89 -14.64
CA TYR A 167 -16.05 3.79 -15.09
C TYR A 167 -16.87 2.50 -15.16
N ASP A 168 -16.36 1.49 -15.86
CA ASP A 168 -16.95 0.15 -15.84
C ASP A 168 -16.43 -0.63 -14.63
N GLU A 169 -17.32 -1.39 -13.98
CA GLU A 169 -16.96 -2.19 -12.79
C GLU A 169 -17.52 -3.61 -12.87
N ILE A 170 -16.73 -4.56 -12.41
CA ILE A 170 -17.13 -5.94 -12.17
C ILE A 170 -16.92 -6.24 -10.68
N ASP A 171 -17.99 -6.70 -10.03
CA ASP A 171 -17.98 -7.12 -8.63
C ASP A 171 -18.16 -8.62 -8.51
N MET A 172 -17.26 -9.29 -7.82
CA MET A 172 -17.43 -10.69 -7.43
C MET A 172 -17.65 -10.76 -5.93
N VAL A 173 -18.83 -11.18 -5.50
CA VAL A 173 -19.16 -11.31 -4.07
C VAL A 173 -18.42 -12.51 -3.49
N LEU A 174 -17.67 -12.26 -2.43
CA LEU A 174 -16.89 -13.27 -1.69
C LEU A 174 -17.65 -13.76 -0.46
N GLU A 175 -18.31 -12.82 0.25
CA GLU A 175 -19.05 -13.11 1.48
C GLU A 175 -20.30 -12.23 1.54
N GLY A 176 -21.39 -12.76 2.07
CA GLY A 176 -22.65 -12.04 2.26
C GLY A 176 -23.41 -11.79 0.95
N GLU A 177 -24.02 -10.61 0.82
CA GLU A 177 -24.81 -10.24 -0.34
C GLU A 177 -24.66 -8.76 -0.69
N LEU A 178 -24.48 -8.46 -1.98
CA LEU A 178 -24.40 -7.10 -2.54
C LEU A 178 -25.74 -6.77 -3.18
N HIS A 179 -26.35 -5.66 -2.77
CA HIS A 179 -27.52 -5.08 -3.40
C HIS A 179 -27.13 -3.82 -4.18
N VAL A 180 -27.53 -3.76 -5.44
CA VAL A 180 -27.40 -2.59 -6.29
C VAL A 180 -28.79 -2.14 -6.72
N ARG A 181 -29.18 -0.94 -6.30
CA ARG A 181 -30.45 -0.32 -6.70
C ARG A 181 -30.19 0.67 -7.82
N HIS A 182 -30.95 0.54 -8.90
CA HIS A 182 -30.88 1.40 -10.06
C HIS A 182 -32.25 1.49 -10.73
N GLU A 183 -32.72 2.71 -11.04
CA GLU A 183 -34.00 2.98 -11.74
C GLU A 183 -35.22 2.24 -11.14
N GLY A 184 -35.24 2.07 -9.83
CA GLY A 184 -36.35 1.41 -9.11
C GLY A 184 -36.25 -0.12 -9.05
N GLU A 185 -35.25 -0.71 -9.66
CA GLU A 185 -34.94 -2.14 -9.56
C GLU A 185 -33.84 -2.39 -8.52
N THR A 186 -33.82 -3.59 -7.95
CA THR A 186 -32.77 -4.04 -7.05
C THR A 186 -32.20 -5.33 -7.58
N MET A 187 -30.92 -5.31 -7.97
CA MET A 187 -30.16 -6.49 -8.31
C MET A 187 -29.44 -6.98 -7.05
N VAL A 188 -29.46 -8.30 -6.80
CA VAL A 188 -28.82 -8.91 -5.63
C VAL A 188 -27.85 -9.98 -6.09
N ALA A 189 -26.59 -9.84 -5.72
CA ALA A 189 -25.55 -10.84 -5.91
C ALA A 189 -25.16 -11.44 -4.55
N LYS A 190 -24.97 -12.75 -4.50
CA LYS A 190 -24.55 -13.51 -3.30
C LYS A 190 -23.14 -14.06 -3.48
N ALA A 191 -22.58 -14.59 -2.43
CA ALA A 191 -21.23 -15.19 -2.47
C ALA A 191 -21.09 -16.17 -3.66
N GLY A 192 -20.11 -15.89 -4.52
CA GLY A 192 -19.84 -16.60 -5.77
C GLY A 192 -20.47 -15.96 -7.03
N ASP A 193 -21.43 -15.03 -6.87
CA ASP A 193 -22.03 -14.34 -8.01
C ASP A 193 -21.14 -13.18 -8.50
N VAL A 194 -21.31 -12.84 -9.78
CA VAL A 194 -20.62 -11.74 -10.46
C VAL A 194 -21.64 -10.74 -10.96
N MET A 195 -21.41 -9.47 -10.68
CA MET A 195 -22.22 -8.34 -11.17
C MET A 195 -21.36 -7.46 -12.07
N PHE A 196 -21.93 -6.97 -13.17
CA PHE A 196 -21.32 -5.94 -14.02
C PHE A 196 -22.14 -4.66 -13.90
N ILE A 197 -21.47 -3.54 -13.65
CA ILE A 197 -22.04 -2.22 -13.55
C ILE A 197 -21.41 -1.35 -14.62
N PRO A 198 -22.17 -0.93 -15.65
CA PRO A 198 -21.63 -0.13 -16.73
C PRO A 198 -21.35 1.31 -16.30
N LYS A 199 -20.36 1.92 -16.94
CA LYS A 199 -20.06 3.34 -16.82
C LYS A 199 -21.31 4.20 -17.05
N GLY A 200 -21.47 5.23 -16.21
CA GLY A 200 -22.59 6.17 -16.23
C GLY A 200 -23.75 5.76 -15.31
N SER A 201 -23.66 4.61 -14.64
CA SER A 201 -24.70 4.16 -13.71
C SER A 201 -24.72 5.00 -12.43
N ALA A 202 -25.86 5.65 -12.17
CA ALA A 202 -26.15 6.26 -10.87
C ALA A 202 -26.93 5.25 -10.04
N ILE A 203 -26.31 4.68 -9.03
CA ILE A 203 -26.81 3.56 -8.25
C ILE A 203 -26.85 3.86 -6.75
N GLU A 204 -27.45 2.97 -6.01
CA GLU A 204 -27.25 2.85 -4.56
C GLU A 204 -26.65 1.48 -4.27
N PHE A 205 -25.40 1.46 -3.81
CA PHE A 205 -24.76 0.28 -3.25
C PHE A 205 -25.29 -0.02 -1.87
N GLY A 206 -25.48 -1.30 -1.54
CA GLY A 206 -25.92 -1.62 -0.19
C GLY A 206 -25.90 -3.09 0.15
N THR A 207 -26.15 -3.34 1.42
CA THR A 207 -26.48 -4.64 1.97
C THR A 207 -27.33 -4.47 3.23
N PRO A 208 -28.37 -5.28 3.43
CA PRO A 208 -29.12 -5.29 4.68
C PRO A 208 -28.45 -6.11 5.79
N SER A 209 -27.36 -6.79 5.50
CA SER A 209 -26.60 -7.63 6.43
C SER A 209 -25.11 -7.30 6.37
N SER A 210 -24.34 -8.04 5.62
CA SER A 210 -22.92 -7.81 5.40
C SER A 210 -22.55 -8.15 3.95
N VAL A 211 -21.50 -7.53 3.46
CA VAL A 211 -20.91 -7.86 2.16
C VAL A 211 -19.40 -7.69 2.20
N ARG A 212 -18.71 -8.60 1.50
CA ARG A 212 -17.33 -8.46 1.08
C ARG A 212 -17.22 -8.92 -0.36
N PHE A 213 -16.63 -8.12 -1.22
CA PHE A 213 -16.48 -8.44 -2.64
C PHE A 213 -15.16 -7.95 -3.20
N LEU A 214 -14.72 -8.57 -4.28
CA LEU A 214 -13.67 -8.09 -5.16
C LEU A 214 -14.31 -7.17 -6.19
N TYR A 215 -13.87 -5.92 -6.30
CA TYR A 215 -14.17 -5.08 -7.45
C TYR A 215 -13.00 -5.09 -8.43
N VAL A 216 -13.34 -4.94 -9.72
CA VAL A 216 -12.39 -4.67 -10.81
C VAL A 216 -12.94 -3.48 -11.60
N ALA A 217 -12.21 -2.37 -11.58
CA ALA A 217 -12.61 -1.12 -12.26
C ALA A 217 -11.70 -0.80 -13.45
N TRP A 218 -12.26 -0.31 -14.51
CA TRP A 218 -11.53 0.21 -15.66
C TRP A 218 -11.98 1.65 -15.98
N PRO A 219 -11.04 2.61 -16.08
CA PRO A 219 -9.57 2.49 -16.01
C PRO A 219 -9.03 2.38 -14.56
N ALA A 220 -7.73 2.11 -14.42
CA ALA A 220 -7.09 1.93 -13.12
C ALA A 220 -7.15 3.17 -12.20
N ASN A 221 -7.30 4.37 -12.77
CA ASN A 221 -7.47 5.62 -12.05
C ASN A 221 -8.96 5.99 -11.83
N TRP A 222 -9.82 5.01 -11.62
CA TRP A 222 -11.27 5.15 -11.48
C TRP A 222 -11.71 6.24 -10.49
N GLN A 223 -10.92 6.46 -9.42
CA GLN A 223 -11.21 7.51 -8.42
C GLN A 223 -11.05 8.94 -8.95
N ALA A 224 -10.38 9.12 -10.08
CA ALA A 224 -10.18 10.41 -10.74
C ALA A 224 -11.11 10.64 -11.96
N CYS A 225 -12.01 9.69 -12.22
CA CYS A 225 -12.92 9.75 -13.37
C CYS A 225 -14.19 10.59 -13.10
#